data_f66d4dc2efb8db11a8d38953afe2ed8a
#
_entry.id   f66d4dc2efb8db11a8d38953afe2ed8a
#
_cell.length_a   1.000
_cell.length_b   1.000
_cell.length_c   1.000
_cell.angle_alpha   90.00
_cell.angle_beta   90.00
_cell.angle_gamma   90.00
#
_symmetry.space_group_name_H-M   'P 1'
#
loop_
_entity.id
_entity.type
_entity.pdbx_description
1 polymer ?
#
loop_
_entity_poly.entity_id
_entity_poly.type
_entity_poly.pdbx_seq_one_letter_code
_entity_poly.pdbx_strand_id
1 'polypeptide(L)'
;MLYLKENFSRKTIAKLLSISDKTVERVMKKFKIKTMQQYNYLPKVLCLDEFRGVKTQQGKMHFICLDGENRQLIDILPGRTLHELISFFMKFSRKQRLKVKYLVMDMNASYQNLIKAVFPNAVIVVDRFHIVQHMNRNFNQLRVVIMK
;
A
#
# COMPACT_ATOMS: atom_id res chain seq x y z
N MET A 1 -20.15 10.39 0.84
CA MET A 1 -19.22 9.28 1.17
C MET A 1 -19.59 7.97 0.48
N LEU A 2 -20.87 7.66 0.27
CA LEU A 2 -21.33 6.42 -0.37
C LEU A 2 -20.65 6.18 -1.72
N TYR A 3 -20.70 7.16 -2.62
CA TYR A 3 -20.15 7.05 -3.98
C TYR A 3 -18.64 6.82 -4.06
N LEU A 4 -17.86 7.21 -3.05
CA LEU A 4 -16.42 6.90 -2.98
C LEU A 4 -16.16 5.44 -2.62
N LYS A 5 -17.03 4.82 -1.82
CA LYS A 5 -16.96 3.39 -1.49
C LYS A 5 -17.31 2.50 -2.68
N GLU A 6 -18.10 3.01 -3.61
CA GLU A 6 -18.52 2.29 -4.83
C GLU A 6 -17.54 2.51 -6.01
N ASN A 7 -16.33 3.03 -5.75
CA ASN A 7 -15.28 3.25 -6.74
C ASN A 7 -15.64 4.22 -7.89
N PHE A 8 -16.60 5.11 -7.69
CA PHE A 8 -16.91 6.14 -8.68
C PHE A 8 -15.76 7.14 -8.81
N SER A 9 -15.44 7.51 -10.05
CA SER A 9 -14.47 8.57 -10.30
C SER A 9 -14.99 9.93 -9.78
N ARG A 10 -14.06 10.83 -9.42
CA ARG A 10 -14.41 12.19 -8.99
C ARG A 10 -15.30 12.91 -10.00
N LYS A 11 -15.03 12.77 -11.31
CA LYS A 11 -15.83 13.34 -12.39
C LYS A 11 -17.24 12.75 -12.44
N THR A 12 -17.36 11.44 -12.23
CA THR A 12 -18.66 10.75 -12.18
C THR A 12 -19.48 11.25 -11.01
N ILE A 13 -18.88 11.38 -9.83
CA ILE A 13 -19.56 11.92 -8.63
C ILE A 13 -20.02 13.37 -8.87
N ALA A 14 -19.19 14.20 -9.48
CA ALA A 14 -19.53 15.57 -9.81
C ALA A 14 -20.76 15.65 -10.73
N LYS A 15 -20.78 14.78 -11.76
CA LYS A 15 -21.91 14.67 -12.70
C LYS A 15 -23.20 14.19 -12.02
N LEU A 16 -23.11 13.12 -11.21
CA LEU A 16 -24.28 12.54 -10.50
C LEU A 16 -24.90 13.50 -9.51
N LEU A 17 -24.10 14.33 -8.85
CA LEU A 17 -24.55 15.31 -7.85
C LEU A 17 -24.79 16.70 -8.42
N SER A 18 -24.61 16.91 -9.73
CA SER A 18 -24.74 18.22 -10.40
C SER A 18 -23.91 19.32 -9.75
N ILE A 19 -22.68 18.99 -9.30
CA ILE A 19 -21.73 19.90 -8.65
C ILE A 19 -20.42 19.94 -9.43
N SER A 20 -19.58 20.97 -9.20
CA SER A 20 -18.28 21.05 -9.86
C SER A 20 -17.29 20.00 -9.31
N ASP A 21 -16.37 19.54 -10.17
CA ASP A 21 -15.27 18.65 -9.79
C ASP A 21 -14.41 19.23 -8.66
N LYS A 22 -14.20 20.56 -8.66
CA LYS A 22 -13.52 21.28 -7.59
C LYS A 22 -14.26 21.22 -6.24
N THR A 23 -15.60 21.18 -6.27
CA THR A 23 -16.41 21.01 -5.06
C THR A 23 -16.23 19.62 -4.48
N VAL A 24 -16.26 18.58 -5.32
CA VAL A 24 -15.98 17.20 -4.90
C VAL A 24 -14.59 17.12 -4.27
N GLU A 25 -13.56 17.67 -4.92
CA GLU A 25 -12.19 17.69 -4.41
C GLU A 25 -12.08 18.41 -3.05
N ARG A 26 -12.73 19.55 -2.89
CA ARG A 26 -12.74 20.31 -1.63
C ARG A 26 -13.36 19.50 -0.49
N VAL A 27 -14.46 18.83 -0.76
CA VAL A 27 -15.12 17.93 0.20
C VAL A 27 -14.21 16.76 0.56
N MET A 28 -13.60 16.11 -0.43
CA MET A 28 -12.65 15.02 -0.20
C MET A 28 -11.46 15.46 0.67
N LYS A 29 -10.90 16.65 0.41
CA LYS A 29 -9.81 17.21 1.24
C LYS A 29 -10.23 17.41 2.70
N LYS A 30 -11.46 17.88 2.95
CA LYS A 30 -11.99 18.03 4.32
C LYS A 30 -12.09 16.68 5.05
N PHE A 31 -12.50 15.63 4.34
CA PHE A 31 -12.53 14.27 4.91
C PHE A 31 -11.13 13.71 5.17
N LYS A 32 -10.17 13.97 4.29
CA LYS A 32 -8.77 13.55 4.48
C LYS A 32 -8.15 14.16 5.74
N ILE A 33 -8.46 15.43 6.04
CA ILE A 33 -7.98 16.09 7.27
C ILE A 33 -8.60 15.47 8.53
N LYS A 34 -9.86 15.00 8.44
CA LYS A 34 -10.58 14.38 9.57
C LYS A 34 -10.12 12.95 9.87
N THR A 35 -9.56 12.26 8.87
CA THR A 35 -8.91 10.95 9.00
C THR A 35 -7.43 11.11 9.35
N MET A 36 -7.10 11.96 10.32
CA MET A 36 -5.76 11.98 10.89
C MET A 36 -5.50 10.60 11.50
N GLN A 37 -4.54 9.92 10.91
CA GLN A 37 -4.16 8.57 11.30
C GLN A 37 -3.83 8.53 12.77
N GLN A 38 -4.63 7.76 13.49
CA GLN A 38 -4.25 7.33 14.81
C GLN A 38 -3.29 6.16 14.63
N TYR A 39 -1.99 6.40 14.82
CA TYR A 39 -0.95 5.35 14.82
C TYR A 39 -1.09 4.37 15.99
N ASN A 40 -2.34 4.05 16.35
CA ASN A 40 -2.69 3.27 17.54
C ASN A 40 -2.98 1.81 17.22
N TYR A 41 -3.08 1.46 15.94
CA TYR A 41 -3.47 0.11 15.53
C TYR A 41 -2.60 -0.39 14.36
N LEU A 42 -2.10 -1.61 14.51
CA LEU A 42 -1.56 -2.44 13.44
C LEU A 42 -2.21 -3.82 13.50
N PRO A 43 -2.59 -4.41 12.35
CA PRO A 43 -3.20 -5.73 12.29
C PRO A 43 -2.18 -6.83 12.55
N LYS A 44 -2.67 -8.05 12.81
CA LYS A 44 -1.81 -9.23 12.90
C LYS A 44 -1.21 -9.62 11.54
N VAL A 45 -1.99 -9.44 10.48
CA VAL A 45 -1.58 -9.66 9.09
C VAL A 45 -1.50 -8.30 8.41
N LEU A 46 -0.30 -7.84 8.13
CA LEU A 46 -0.04 -6.57 7.47
C LEU A 46 0.37 -6.85 6.02
N CYS A 47 -0.40 -6.33 5.05
CA CYS A 47 -0.09 -6.43 3.63
C CYS A 47 0.55 -5.15 3.15
N LEU A 48 1.66 -5.28 2.46
CA LEU A 48 2.48 -4.20 1.92
C LEU A 48 2.69 -4.42 0.43
N ASP A 49 2.44 -3.39 -0.37
CA ASP A 49 2.65 -3.47 -1.82
C ASP A 49 3.09 -2.10 -2.38
N GLU A 50 3.72 -2.12 -3.54
CA GLU A 50 4.11 -0.94 -4.28
C GLU A 50 3.19 -0.74 -5.50
N PHE A 51 2.72 0.48 -5.70
CA PHE A 51 1.96 0.79 -6.90
C PHE A 51 2.42 2.09 -7.55
N ARG A 52 2.19 2.17 -8.85
CA ARG A 52 2.46 3.38 -9.62
C ARG A 52 1.26 4.32 -9.53
N GLY A 53 1.45 5.41 -8.81
CA GLY A 53 0.44 6.44 -8.64
C GLY A 53 0.74 7.73 -9.42
N VAL A 54 0.18 8.84 -8.96
CA VAL A 54 0.44 10.17 -9.49
C VAL A 54 1.85 10.61 -9.10
N LYS A 55 2.56 11.29 -10.01
CA LYS A 55 3.90 11.82 -9.72
C LYS A 55 3.85 12.81 -8.57
N THR A 56 4.58 12.55 -7.51
CA THR A 56 4.81 13.45 -6.37
C THR A 56 6.25 13.93 -6.36
N GLN A 57 6.63 14.75 -5.38
CA GLN A 57 8.02 15.15 -5.17
C GLN A 57 8.93 13.94 -4.87
N GLN A 58 8.39 12.88 -4.23
CA GLN A 58 9.09 11.63 -3.94
C GLN A 58 9.10 10.65 -5.13
N GLY A 59 8.44 10.98 -6.24
CA GLY A 59 8.40 10.14 -7.45
C GLY A 59 7.01 9.65 -7.84
N LYS A 60 6.98 8.59 -8.66
CA LYS A 60 5.72 7.99 -9.16
C LYS A 60 5.31 6.71 -8.42
N MET A 61 6.23 6.11 -7.66
CA MET A 61 5.95 4.89 -6.92
C MET A 61 5.49 5.25 -5.51
N HIS A 62 4.42 4.63 -5.10
CA HIS A 62 3.81 4.78 -3.79
C HIS A 62 3.79 3.43 -3.10
N PHE A 63 3.75 3.45 -1.79
CA PHE A 63 3.68 2.27 -0.97
C PHE A 63 2.32 2.21 -0.27
N ILE A 64 1.63 1.08 -0.36
CA ILE A 64 0.33 0.87 0.24
C ILE A 64 0.43 -0.10 1.42
N CYS A 65 -0.26 0.22 2.50
CA CYS A 65 -0.37 -0.60 3.70
C CYS A 65 -1.83 -0.97 3.92
N LEU A 66 -2.10 -2.27 4.00
CA LEU A 66 -3.46 -2.81 4.19
C LEU A 66 -3.51 -3.74 5.41
N ASP A 67 -4.66 -3.76 6.06
CA ASP A 67 -5.03 -4.82 7.00
C ASP A 67 -5.45 -6.06 6.20
N GLY A 68 -4.65 -7.13 6.30
CA GLY A 68 -4.88 -8.38 5.56
C GLY A 68 -6.09 -9.18 6.08
N GLU A 69 -6.51 -8.96 7.33
CA GLU A 69 -7.68 -9.63 7.92
C GLU A 69 -8.98 -8.93 7.50
N ASN A 70 -9.03 -7.61 7.63
CA ASN A 70 -10.25 -6.80 7.41
C ASN A 70 -10.30 -6.15 6.02
N ARG A 71 -9.23 -6.27 5.21
CA ARG A 71 -9.09 -5.63 3.89
C ARG A 71 -9.25 -4.12 3.91
N GLN A 72 -8.88 -3.49 5.03
CA GLN A 72 -8.97 -2.05 5.20
C GLN A 72 -7.65 -1.37 4.87
N LEU A 73 -7.74 -0.22 4.22
CA LEU A 73 -6.57 0.62 3.96
C LEU A 73 -6.09 1.23 5.27
N ILE A 74 -4.81 0.99 5.61
CA ILE A 74 -4.13 1.63 6.74
C ILE A 74 -3.57 2.96 6.28
N ASP A 75 -2.72 2.95 5.25
CA ASP A 75 -2.14 4.18 4.67
C ASP A 75 -1.59 3.99 3.26
N ILE A 76 -1.36 5.13 2.61
CA ILE A 76 -0.63 5.23 1.35
C ILE A 76 0.52 6.21 1.56
N LEU A 77 1.75 5.72 1.43
CA LEU A 77 2.95 6.53 1.56
C LEU A 77 3.38 7.07 0.19
N PRO A 78 3.78 8.34 0.09
CA PRO A 78 4.17 8.95 -1.18
C PRO A 78 5.51 8.46 -1.72
N GLY A 79 6.28 7.72 -0.93
CA GLY A 79 7.58 7.15 -1.27
C GLY A 79 7.68 5.69 -0.90
N ARG A 80 8.80 5.07 -1.27
CA ARG A 80 9.09 3.65 -1.03
C ARG A 80 10.49 3.39 -0.48
N THR A 81 11.20 4.46 -0.14
CA THR A 81 12.55 4.28 0.40
C THR A 81 12.50 3.61 1.76
N LEU A 82 13.53 2.81 2.04
CA LEU A 82 13.67 2.10 3.30
C LEU A 82 13.54 3.05 4.50
N HIS A 83 14.16 4.22 4.40
CA HIS A 83 14.12 5.24 5.44
C HIS A 83 12.70 5.80 5.68
N GLU A 84 11.94 6.06 4.61
CA GLU A 84 10.55 6.54 4.72
C GLU A 84 9.65 5.51 5.38
N LEU A 85 9.81 4.22 5.01
CA LEU A 85 9.06 3.11 5.60
C LEU A 85 9.39 2.93 7.09
N ILE A 86 10.67 2.94 7.45
CA ILE A 86 11.09 2.89 8.86
C ILE A 86 10.47 4.04 9.63
N SER A 87 10.63 5.26 9.14
CA SER A 87 10.11 6.47 9.79
C SER A 87 8.60 6.44 9.96
N PHE A 88 7.89 5.87 8.99
CA PHE A 88 6.44 5.68 9.07
C PHE A 88 6.05 4.67 10.16
N PHE A 89 6.61 3.47 10.13
CA PHE A 89 6.25 2.43 11.09
C PHE A 89 6.74 2.70 12.51
N MET A 90 7.80 3.49 12.67
CA MET A 90 8.25 3.95 14.00
C MET A 90 7.28 4.90 14.70
N LYS A 91 6.31 5.48 13.97
CA LYS A 91 5.21 6.25 14.58
C LYS A 91 4.26 5.37 15.41
N PHE A 92 4.18 4.08 15.09
CA PHE A 92 3.43 3.12 15.88
C PHE A 92 4.22 2.68 17.11
N SER A 93 3.55 2.54 18.25
CA SER A 93 4.21 2.07 19.47
C SER A 93 4.84 0.69 19.28
N ARG A 94 5.91 0.40 20.03
CA ARG A 94 6.54 -0.93 19.98
C ARG A 94 5.53 -2.05 20.25
N LYS A 95 4.58 -1.85 21.17
CA LYS A 95 3.51 -2.79 21.48
C LYS A 95 2.66 -3.13 20.24
N GLN A 96 2.35 -2.16 19.40
CA GLN A 96 1.60 -2.40 18.15
C GLN A 96 2.45 -3.14 17.11
N ARG A 97 3.71 -2.77 16.95
CA ARG A 97 4.62 -3.42 16.01
C ARG A 97 4.89 -4.90 16.37
N LEU A 98 4.95 -5.23 17.66
CA LEU A 98 5.08 -6.61 18.13
C LEU A 98 3.83 -7.48 17.91
N LYS A 99 2.65 -6.88 17.68
CA LYS A 99 1.42 -7.62 17.36
C LYS A 99 1.38 -8.15 15.92
N VAL A 100 2.14 -7.55 15.02
CA VAL A 100 2.22 -8.01 13.63
C VAL A 100 2.89 -9.37 13.60
N LYS A 101 2.18 -10.38 13.13
CA LYS A 101 2.66 -11.78 13.05
C LYS A 101 3.05 -12.16 11.62
N TYR A 102 2.34 -11.66 10.65
CA TYR A 102 2.57 -11.94 9.23
C TYR A 102 2.68 -10.65 8.45
N LEU A 103 3.67 -10.59 7.60
CA LEU A 103 3.90 -9.48 6.69
C LEU A 103 3.87 -10.00 5.27
N VAL A 104 2.77 -9.74 4.57
CA VAL A 104 2.58 -10.15 3.18
C VAL A 104 3.16 -9.07 2.28
N MET A 105 4.10 -9.43 1.42
CA MET A 105 4.77 -8.49 0.53
C MET A 105 5.40 -9.16 -0.68
N ASP A 106 5.90 -8.36 -1.62
CA ASP A 106 6.72 -8.82 -2.75
C ASP A 106 8.10 -9.36 -2.28
N MET A 107 8.75 -10.15 -3.14
CA MET A 107 10.06 -10.78 -2.91
C MET A 107 11.24 -9.79 -2.89
N ASN A 108 11.02 -8.51 -2.62
CA ASN A 108 12.10 -7.53 -2.61
C ASN A 108 13.02 -7.71 -1.38
N ALA A 109 14.22 -8.22 -1.63
CA ALA A 109 15.23 -8.50 -0.59
C ALA A 109 15.60 -7.28 0.25
N SER A 110 15.51 -6.06 -0.31
CA SER A 110 15.83 -4.81 0.39
C SER A 110 14.93 -4.56 1.60
N TYR A 111 13.70 -5.07 1.58
CA TYR A 111 12.75 -4.90 2.68
C TYR A 111 12.90 -5.94 3.79
N GLN A 112 13.56 -7.08 3.54
CA GLN A 112 13.68 -8.15 4.55
C GLN A 112 14.44 -7.70 5.81
N ASN A 113 15.51 -6.93 5.64
CA ASN A 113 16.28 -6.40 6.78
C ASN A 113 15.49 -5.34 7.56
N LEU A 114 14.71 -4.52 6.87
CA LEU A 114 13.81 -3.54 7.46
C LEU A 114 12.80 -4.21 8.40
N ILE A 115 12.20 -5.28 7.91
CA ILE A 115 11.12 -5.97 8.59
C ILE A 115 11.56 -6.52 9.93
N LYS A 116 12.74 -7.15 9.98
CA LYS A 116 13.31 -7.67 11.22
C LYS A 116 13.57 -6.58 12.26
N ALA A 117 13.98 -5.39 11.83
CA ALA A 117 14.22 -4.27 12.72
C ALA A 117 12.92 -3.64 13.25
N VAL A 118 11.91 -3.53 12.40
CA VAL A 118 10.63 -2.85 12.72
C VAL A 118 9.60 -3.80 13.34
N PHE A 119 9.52 -5.03 12.81
CA PHE A 119 8.56 -6.05 13.20
C PHE A 119 9.27 -7.35 13.61
N PRO A 120 9.92 -7.39 14.77
CA PRO A 120 10.79 -8.52 15.15
C PRO A 120 10.06 -9.86 15.30
N ASN A 121 8.74 -9.85 15.52
CA ASN A 121 7.91 -11.05 15.65
C ASN A 121 7.23 -11.46 14.34
N ALA A 122 7.39 -10.68 13.26
CA ALA A 122 6.70 -10.95 12.01
C ALA A 122 7.43 -11.98 11.14
N VAL A 123 6.68 -12.89 10.57
CA VAL A 123 7.12 -13.79 9.51
C VAL A 123 6.75 -13.17 8.17
N ILE A 124 7.70 -13.13 7.23
CA ILE A 124 7.47 -12.65 5.88
C ILE A 124 6.73 -13.74 5.11
N VAL A 125 5.62 -13.37 4.50
CA VAL A 125 4.86 -14.19 3.56
C VAL A 125 4.94 -13.54 2.19
N VAL A 126 5.47 -14.27 1.23
CA VAL A 126 5.57 -13.75 -0.14
C VAL A 126 4.21 -13.85 -0.82
N ASP A 127 3.80 -12.76 -1.48
CA ASP A 127 2.55 -12.75 -2.23
C ASP A 127 2.65 -13.69 -3.44
N ARG A 128 1.70 -14.64 -3.50
CA ARG A 128 1.61 -15.63 -4.57
C ARG A 128 1.53 -15.02 -5.97
N PHE A 129 0.87 -13.87 -6.10
CA PHE A 129 0.76 -13.18 -7.39
C PHE A 129 2.15 -12.83 -7.96
N HIS A 130 3.03 -12.30 -7.15
CA HIS A 130 4.39 -11.94 -7.55
C HIS A 130 5.24 -13.18 -7.91
N ILE A 131 5.04 -14.30 -7.21
CA ILE A 131 5.71 -15.58 -7.55
C ILE A 131 5.29 -16.03 -8.96
N VAL A 132 3.98 -16.11 -9.21
CA VAL A 132 3.44 -16.54 -10.52
C VAL A 132 3.86 -15.59 -11.64
N GLN A 133 3.84 -14.29 -11.38
CA GLN A 133 4.29 -13.28 -12.34
C GLN A 133 5.77 -13.43 -12.68
N HIS A 134 6.63 -13.70 -11.68
CA HIS A 134 8.04 -13.93 -11.89
C HIS A 134 8.31 -15.20 -12.71
N MET A 135 7.61 -16.30 -12.40
CA MET A 135 7.67 -17.54 -13.17
C MET A 135 7.27 -17.32 -14.64
N ASN A 136 6.14 -16.66 -14.87
CA ASN A 136 5.67 -16.36 -16.22
C ASN A 136 6.64 -15.50 -17.03
N ARG A 137 7.30 -14.52 -16.41
CA ARG A 137 8.35 -13.71 -17.05
C ARG A 137 9.54 -14.60 -17.49
N ASN A 138 10.01 -15.49 -16.60
CA ASN A 138 11.13 -16.37 -16.89
C ASN A 138 10.78 -17.36 -18.01
N PHE A 139 9.60 -17.97 -17.98
CA PHE A 139 9.13 -18.83 -19.06
C PHE A 139 9.05 -18.10 -20.41
N ASN A 140 8.58 -16.87 -20.39
CA ASN A 140 8.49 -16.06 -21.60
C ASN A 140 9.88 -15.70 -22.15
N GLN A 141 10.84 -15.39 -21.29
CA GLN A 141 12.24 -15.16 -21.69
C GLN A 141 12.85 -16.43 -22.33
N LEU A 142 12.67 -17.59 -21.68
CA LEU A 142 13.14 -18.88 -22.19
C LEU A 142 12.53 -19.17 -23.56
N ARG A 143 11.22 -18.98 -23.72
CA ARG A 143 10.53 -19.15 -24.99
C ARG A 143 11.15 -18.30 -26.11
N VAL A 144 11.41 -17.02 -25.83
CA VAL A 144 12.01 -16.10 -26.82
C VAL A 144 13.42 -16.55 -27.21
N VAL A 145 14.21 -17.11 -26.28
CA VAL A 145 15.56 -17.63 -26.57
C VAL A 145 15.51 -18.87 -27.47
N ILE A 146 14.56 -19.79 -27.20
CA ILE A 146 14.43 -21.05 -27.96
C ILE A 146 13.85 -20.82 -29.35
N MET A 147 12.99 -19.80 -29.52
CA MET A 147 12.32 -19.49 -30.81
C MET A 147 13.14 -18.56 -31.73
N LYS A 148 14.34 -18.14 -31.33
CA LYS A 148 15.31 -17.44 -32.20
C LYS A 148 16.19 -18.42 -32.95
#